data_76c24596205721731677e4058c46617c
#
_entry.id   76c24596205721731677e4058c46617c
#
_cell.length_a   1.000
_cell.length_b   1.000
_cell.length_c   1.000
_cell.angle_alpha   90.00
_cell.angle_beta   90.00
_cell.angle_gamma   90.00
#
_symmetry.space_group_name_H-M   'P 1'
#
loop_
_entity.id
_entity.type
_entity.pdbx_description
1 polymer ?
#
loop_
_entity_poly.entity_id
_entity_poly.type
_entity_poly.pdbx_seq_one_letter_code
_entity_poly.pdbx_strand_id
1 'polypeptide(L)'
;MLGFDDPRPLNVVIPLKQARAIAKHLSIETCGDLLRYYPRRYLHYGTGADIEALAQGDTVNVIGTVVAAQRLENRKNPKRPIYKVKIHDGTRNFMVTFFGSTYAMRMLQVGRRAMFTGKYSLYGDMPQLQHPDFVLLDGPTEATGSLRQLAHFGDLEEILSGREWLPLYPATKMVSTWTIMGAVHVVLQTLPPIEEPLGFTPIGFLPLNAAARQIHEPGPKGPGEARRRLKYDEALSVALAMGIRRADHAHHTAPALPRHEGSYQDMLLRNLPYRLTAGQSEVLSEISADISASQPMSRLLQGEVGSGKTIVALIAMLQAIDNGAQCALLAPTEVLVMQHARS
;
A
#
# COMPACT_ATOMS: atom_id res chain seq x y z
N MET A 1 -6.81 7.13 -5.31
CA MET A 1 -7.90 8.12 -5.08
C MET A 1 -8.69 8.25 -6.38
N LEU A 2 -9.95 7.85 -6.35
CA LEU A 2 -10.84 7.91 -7.52
C LEU A 2 -11.08 9.38 -7.92
N GLY A 3 -10.98 9.69 -9.22
CA GLY A 3 -11.24 11.02 -9.77
C GLY A 3 -10.27 12.14 -9.33
N PHE A 4 -9.34 11.88 -8.43
CA PHE A 4 -8.36 12.88 -8.01
C PHE A 4 -7.20 12.98 -8.99
N ASP A 5 -6.91 14.20 -9.40
CA ASP A 5 -5.70 14.54 -10.12
C ASP A 5 -5.20 15.93 -9.68
N ASP A 6 -3.87 16.06 -9.54
CA ASP A 6 -3.19 17.34 -9.35
C ASP A 6 -2.00 17.38 -10.32
N PRO A 7 -2.20 17.95 -11.51
CA PRO A 7 -1.20 17.93 -12.58
C PRO A 7 -0.04 18.92 -12.35
N ARG A 8 -0.05 19.70 -11.26
CA ARG A 8 1.03 20.66 -10.98
C ARG A 8 2.37 19.95 -10.89
N PRO A 9 3.39 20.36 -11.67
CA PRO A 9 4.73 19.77 -11.58
C PRO A 9 5.34 20.00 -10.20
N LEU A 10 6.02 19.00 -9.65
CA LEU A 10 6.64 19.09 -8.31
C LEU A 10 7.65 20.24 -8.20
N ASN A 11 8.38 20.55 -9.25
CA ASN A 11 9.41 21.61 -9.27
C ASN A 11 8.86 23.03 -9.17
N VAL A 12 7.55 23.20 -9.28
CA VAL A 12 6.86 24.49 -9.08
C VAL A 12 6.46 24.67 -7.61
N VAL A 13 6.25 23.56 -6.90
CA VAL A 13 5.72 23.57 -5.53
C VAL A 13 6.80 23.34 -4.49
N ILE A 14 7.78 22.48 -4.78
CA ILE A 14 8.88 22.15 -3.85
C ILE A 14 10.25 22.54 -4.45
N PRO A 15 11.32 22.64 -3.63
CA PRO A 15 12.62 23.04 -4.12
C PRO A 15 13.13 22.13 -5.27
N LEU A 16 13.65 22.75 -6.32
CA LEU A 16 14.02 22.09 -7.60
C LEU A 16 14.93 20.89 -7.45
N LYS A 17 15.90 20.95 -6.52
CA LYS A 17 16.86 19.84 -6.28
C LYS A 17 16.13 18.60 -5.78
N GLN A 18 15.21 18.75 -4.86
CA GLN A 18 14.42 17.68 -4.26
C GLN A 18 13.39 17.13 -5.26
N ALA A 19 12.72 18.01 -6.02
CA ALA A 19 11.81 17.61 -7.08
C ALA A 19 12.51 16.73 -8.13
N ARG A 20 13.69 17.12 -8.60
CA ARG A 20 14.49 16.33 -9.55
C ARG A 20 14.94 14.98 -8.98
N ALA A 21 15.31 14.93 -7.70
CA ALA A 21 15.68 13.68 -7.05
C ALA A 21 14.49 12.72 -6.94
N ILE A 22 13.32 13.23 -6.54
CA ILE A 22 12.07 12.47 -6.42
C ILE A 22 11.66 11.94 -7.80
N ALA A 23 11.62 12.79 -8.83
CA ALA A 23 11.27 12.38 -10.19
C ALA A 23 12.22 11.30 -10.73
N LYS A 24 13.52 11.49 -10.57
CA LYS A 24 14.54 10.55 -11.09
C LYS A 24 14.52 9.18 -10.41
N HIS A 25 14.29 9.12 -9.08
CA HIS A 25 14.48 7.89 -8.30
C HIS A 25 13.18 7.22 -7.87
N LEU A 26 12.04 7.90 -7.95
CA LEU A 26 10.72 7.38 -7.60
C LEU A 26 9.72 7.44 -8.75
N SER A 27 10.09 8.05 -9.89
CA SER A 27 9.20 8.26 -11.05
C SER A 27 7.93 9.05 -10.69
N ILE A 28 8.07 10.06 -9.82
CA ILE A 28 7.00 10.93 -9.34
C ILE A 28 7.27 12.33 -9.89
N GLU A 29 6.42 12.82 -10.77
CA GLU A 29 6.63 14.10 -11.48
C GLU A 29 5.65 15.18 -11.03
N THR A 30 4.42 14.80 -10.66
CA THR A 30 3.34 15.71 -10.30
C THR A 30 3.02 15.68 -8.81
N CYS A 31 2.32 16.71 -8.33
CA CYS A 31 1.78 16.74 -6.97
C CYS A 31 0.77 15.61 -6.75
N GLY A 32 -0.03 15.27 -7.76
CA GLY A 32 -0.96 14.15 -7.72
C GLY A 32 -0.28 12.80 -7.56
N ASP A 33 0.83 12.57 -8.26
CA ASP A 33 1.63 11.35 -8.10
C ASP A 33 2.20 11.25 -6.69
N LEU A 34 2.72 12.37 -6.16
CA LEU A 34 3.26 12.40 -4.81
C LEU A 34 2.19 12.09 -3.75
N LEU A 35 0.98 12.62 -3.89
CA LEU A 35 -0.13 12.35 -2.97
C LEU A 35 -0.74 10.95 -3.15
N ARG A 36 -0.44 10.24 -4.23
CA ARG A 36 -0.74 8.81 -4.40
C ARG A 36 0.39 7.91 -3.87
N TYR A 37 1.53 8.47 -3.50
CA TYR A 37 2.65 7.73 -2.93
C TYR A 37 2.45 7.59 -1.42
N TYR A 38 1.68 6.60 -1.00
CA TYR A 38 1.24 6.43 0.38
C TYR A 38 2.33 5.98 1.33
N PRO A 39 2.26 6.39 2.62
CA PRO A 39 3.12 5.86 3.67
C PRO A 39 2.93 4.34 3.82
N ARG A 40 4.05 3.60 3.93
CA ARG A 40 4.02 2.17 4.17
C ARG A 40 3.65 1.84 5.62
N ARG A 41 4.12 2.66 6.57
CA ARG A 41 3.85 2.54 8.01
C ARG A 41 3.92 3.92 8.66
N TYR A 42 3.58 3.98 9.93
CA TYR A 42 3.63 5.20 10.72
C TYR A 42 4.40 4.94 12.01
N LEU A 43 5.12 5.94 12.48
CA LEU A 43 5.65 6.00 13.83
C LEU A 43 4.61 6.69 14.72
N HIS A 44 4.35 6.12 15.87
CA HIS A 44 3.50 6.71 16.89
C HIS A 44 4.16 6.58 18.25
N TYR A 45 4.12 7.64 19.05
CA TYR A 45 4.60 7.58 20.42
C TYR A 45 3.71 6.67 21.25
N GLY A 46 4.34 5.73 21.99
CA GLY A 46 3.61 4.79 22.84
C GLY A 46 3.20 3.47 22.20
N THR A 47 3.39 3.27 20.91
CA THR A 47 3.17 1.94 20.29
C THR A 47 4.41 1.06 20.29
N GLY A 48 5.56 1.62 20.68
CA GLY A 48 6.84 0.94 20.65
C GLY A 48 7.40 0.76 19.22
N ALA A 49 8.71 0.59 19.12
CA ALA A 49 9.29 0.09 17.88
C ALA A 49 9.04 -1.41 17.80
N ASP A 50 8.60 -1.89 16.63
CA ASP A 50 8.51 -3.32 16.35
C ASP A 50 9.92 -3.89 16.17
N ILE A 51 10.56 -4.22 17.29
CA ILE A 51 11.95 -4.70 17.33
C ILE A 51 12.04 -6.22 17.25
N GLU A 52 10.95 -6.95 17.42
CA GLU A 52 10.95 -8.43 17.39
C GLU A 52 11.28 -8.96 16.00
N ALA A 53 10.97 -8.18 14.96
CA ALA A 53 11.26 -8.49 13.57
C ALA A 53 12.58 -7.88 13.06
N LEU A 54 13.36 -7.16 13.90
CA LEU A 54 14.57 -6.46 13.47
C LEU A 54 15.82 -7.34 13.62
N ALA A 55 16.63 -7.39 12.57
CA ALA A 55 17.99 -7.92 12.63
C ALA A 55 18.98 -6.85 13.12
N GLN A 56 20.12 -7.30 13.71
CA GLN A 56 21.21 -6.37 14.04
C GLN A 56 21.70 -5.65 12.78
N GLY A 57 21.82 -4.33 12.87
CA GLY A 57 22.23 -3.47 11.77
C GLY A 57 21.09 -2.88 10.95
N ASP A 58 19.84 -3.29 11.18
CA ASP A 58 18.67 -2.67 10.56
C ASP A 58 18.52 -1.22 11.01
N THR A 59 17.98 -0.39 10.11
CA THR A 59 17.65 0.99 10.46
C THR A 59 16.30 1.04 11.15
N VAL A 60 16.26 1.57 12.36
CA VAL A 60 15.04 1.78 13.14
C VAL A 60 14.81 3.26 13.38
N ASN A 61 13.54 3.63 13.43
CA ASN A 61 13.09 4.95 13.83
C ASN A 61 12.29 4.79 15.13
N VAL A 62 12.65 5.57 16.15
CA VAL A 62 12.03 5.51 17.47
C VAL A 62 11.74 6.91 17.96
N ILE A 63 10.51 7.13 18.44
CA ILE A 63 10.17 8.32 19.21
C ILE A 63 10.25 7.94 20.67
N GLY A 64 11.01 8.72 21.46
CA GLY A 64 11.18 8.43 22.88
C GLY A 64 11.41 9.68 23.71
N THR A 65 11.04 9.58 24.99
CA THR A 65 11.34 10.60 26.00
C THR A 65 12.60 10.20 26.72
N VAL A 66 13.52 11.13 26.91
CA VAL A 66 14.76 10.94 27.66
C VAL A 66 14.41 10.75 29.14
N VAL A 67 14.69 9.56 29.67
CA VAL A 67 14.45 9.22 31.09
C VAL A 67 15.72 9.27 31.94
N ALA A 68 16.90 9.11 31.32
CA ALA A 68 18.17 9.27 31.95
C ALA A 68 19.27 9.65 30.95
N ALA A 69 20.23 10.43 31.37
CA ALA A 69 21.39 10.81 30.58
C ALA A 69 22.67 10.86 31.43
N GLN A 70 23.72 10.31 30.88
CA GLN A 70 25.01 10.22 31.59
C GLN A 70 26.18 10.49 30.65
N ARG A 71 27.10 11.35 31.08
CA ARG A 71 28.39 11.56 30.42
C ARG A 71 29.42 10.62 31.06
N LEU A 72 30.14 9.88 30.24
CA LEU A 72 31.19 8.97 30.63
C LEU A 72 32.51 9.38 29.95
N GLU A 73 33.62 9.19 30.64
CA GLU A 73 34.92 9.33 30.03
C GLU A 73 35.22 8.18 29.08
N ASN A 74 35.75 8.52 27.92
CA ASN A 74 36.19 7.52 26.96
C ASN A 74 37.66 7.18 27.21
N ARG A 75 37.92 6.03 27.84
CA ARG A 75 39.27 5.57 28.15
C ARG A 75 40.18 5.43 26.93
N LYS A 76 39.61 5.15 25.74
CA LYS A 76 40.36 5.02 24.47
C LYS A 76 40.65 6.37 23.82
N ASN A 77 39.80 7.38 24.05
CA ASN A 77 39.96 8.72 23.50
C ASN A 77 39.32 9.76 24.43
N PRO A 78 40.11 10.33 25.39
CA PRO A 78 39.59 11.29 26.38
C PRO A 78 38.99 12.55 25.76
N LYS A 79 39.40 12.91 24.53
CA LYS A 79 38.85 14.06 23.78
C LYS A 79 37.45 13.80 23.21
N ARG A 80 36.95 12.56 23.22
CA ARG A 80 35.65 12.17 22.74
C ARG A 80 34.86 11.47 23.85
N PRO A 81 34.26 12.20 24.78
CA PRO A 81 33.43 11.60 25.83
C PRO A 81 32.27 10.81 25.25
N ILE A 82 31.86 9.79 25.98
CA ILE A 82 30.70 8.98 25.64
C ILE A 82 29.49 9.60 26.32
N TYR A 83 28.40 9.86 25.56
CA TYR A 83 27.15 10.27 26.13
C TYR A 83 26.11 9.17 25.95
N LYS A 84 25.69 8.58 27.06
CA LYS A 84 24.64 7.55 27.09
C LYS A 84 23.33 8.16 27.51
N VAL A 85 22.32 7.95 26.71
CA VAL A 85 20.97 8.43 26.95
C VAL A 85 20.03 7.24 26.97
N LYS A 86 19.27 7.11 28.03
CA LYS A 86 18.18 6.12 28.12
C LYS A 86 16.89 6.82 27.74
N ILE A 87 16.22 6.30 26.74
CA ILE A 87 14.92 6.80 26.29
C ILE A 87 13.85 5.75 26.53
N HIS A 88 12.60 6.21 26.74
CA HIS A 88 11.42 5.38 26.85
C HIS A 88 10.48 5.70 25.69
N ASP A 89 10.10 4.69 24.89
CA ASP A 89 9.27 4.87 23.68
C ASP A 89 7.75 4.76 23.95
N GLY A 90 7.39 4.62 25.22
CA GLY A 90 6.00 4.38 25.67
C GLY A 90 5.73 2.91 26.04
N THR A 91 6.58 1.96 25.59
CA THR A 91 6.48 0.53 25.92
C THR A 91 7.73 -0.03 26.57
N ARG A 92 8.92 0.39 26.08
CA ARG A 92 10.22 -0.12 26.55
C ARG A 92 11.29 0.94 26.53
N ASN A 93 12.45 0.57 27.11
CA ASN A 93 13.62 1.44 27.14
C ASN A 93 14.58 1.09 26.02
N PHE A 94 15.22 2.13 25.44
CA PHE A 94 16.34 2.02 24.53
C PHE A 94 17.56 2.70 25.12
N MET A 95 18.73 2.15 24.86
CA MET A 95 20.00 2.83 25.10
C MET A 95 20.43 3.55 23.83
N VAL A 96 20.68 4.83 23.93
CA VAL A 96 21.23 5.66 22.82
C VAL A 96 22.62 6.12 23.22
N THR A 97 23.61 5.86 22.38
CA THR A 97 25.02 6.16 22.70
C THR A 97 25.60 7.09 21.63
N PHE A 98 26.17 8.21 22.09
CA PHE A 98 26.89 9.17 21.25
C PHE A 98 28.35 9.20 21.62
N PHE A 99 29.25 9.37 20.65
CA PHE A 99 30.70 9.48 20.84
C PHE A 99 31.17 10.88 20.43
N GLY A 100 31.60 11.70 21.38
CA GLY A 100 32.14 13.04 21.16
C GLY A 100 31.09 14.08 20.68
N SER A 101 29.80 13.84 20.86
CA SER A 101 28.75 14.77 20.46
C SER A 101 28.41 15.73 21.60
N THR A 102 28.99 16.94 21.56
CA THR A 102 28.62 18.04 22.47
C THR A 102 27.20 18.54 22.20
N TYR A 103 26.74 18.45 20.96
CA TYR A 103 25.37 18.81 20.55
C TYR A 103 24.34 17.90 21.22
N ALA A 104 24.54 16.56 21.13
CA ALA A 104 23.61 15.61 21.77
C ALA A 104 23.57 15.82 23.29
N MET A 105 24.73 16.09 23.94
CA MET A 105 24.79 16.37 25.37
C MET A 105 24.01 17.62 25.78
N ARG A 106 23.99 18.64 24.93
CA ARG A 106 23.26 19.88 25.20
C ARG A 106 21.75 19.72 24.97
N MET A 107 21.35 18.98 23.94
CA MET A 107 19.98 18.93 23.48
C MET A 107 19.13 17.81 24.14
N LEU A 108 19.73 16.64 24.37
CA LEU A 108 19.02 15.48 24.90
C LEU A 108 19.08 15.43 26.44
N GLN A 109 18.42 16.39 27.08
CA GLN A 109 18.26 16.44 28.52
C GLN A 109 17.06 15.57 28.97
N VAL A 110 17.07 15.15 30.23
CA VAL A 110 15.97 14.38 30.84
C VAL A 110 14.64 15.15 30.68
N GLY A 111 13.59 14.44 30.28
CA GLY A 111 12.27 14.97 29.98
C GLY A 111 12.07 15.39 28.52
N ARG A 112 13.14 15.57 27.75
CA ARG A 112 13.02 15.94 26.33
C ARG A 112 12.49 14.76 25.49
N ARG A 113 11.60 15.08 24.57
CA ARG A 113 11.06 14.15 23.59
C ARG A 113 11.77 14.33 22.24
N ALA A 114 12.25 13.23 21.69
CA ALA A 114 12.99 13.27 20.42
C ALA A 114 12.65 12.05 19.56
N MET A 115 12.79 12.22 18.27
CA MET A 115 12.82 11.12 17.31
C MET A 115 14.26 10.77 16.99
N PHE A 116 14.56 9.49 16.99
CA PHE A 116 15.87 8.92 16.71
C PHE A 116 15.83 8.03 15.49
N THR A 117 16.80 8.14 14.61
CA THR A 117 16.96 7.27 13.43
C THR A 117 18.37 6.68 13.47
N GLY A 118 18.51 5.37 13.55
CA GLY A 118 19.83 4.76 13.68
C GLY A 118 19.83 3.26 13.45
N LYS A 119 21.03 2.68 13.53
CA LYS A 119 21.22 1.25 13.43
C LYS A 119 20.88 0.57 14.75
N TYR A 120 20.01 -0.45 14.65
CA TYR A 120 19.63 -1.28 15.76
C TYR A 120 20.76 -2.23 16.16
N SER A 121 21.00 -2.33 17.45
CA SER A 121 21.87 -3.31 18.05
C SER A 121 21.37 -3.67 19.45
N LEU A 122 22.00 -4.63 20.11
CA LEU A 122 21.74 -4.98 21.51
C LEU A 122 22.92 -4.57 22.37
N TYR A 123 22.65 -4.07 23.57
CA TYR A 123 23.59 -3.86 24.65
C TYR A 123 23.16 -4.72 25.85
N GLY A 124 23.73 -5.92 25.97
CA GLY A 124 23.11 -7.00 26.76
C GLY A 124 21.75 -7.32 26.15
N ASP A 125 20.71 -7.31 26.96
CA ASP A 125 19.32 -7.53 26.50
C ASP A 125 18.56 -6.24 26.16
N MET A 126 19.23 -5.07 26.24
CA MET A 126 18.58 -3.78 25.98
C MET A 126 18.79 -3.35 24.53
N PRO A 127 17.72 -2.99 23.82
CA PRO A 127 17.80 -2.34 22.50
C PRO A 127 18.69 -1.11 22.54
N GLN A 128 19.60 -1.00 21.57
CA GLN A 128 20.55 0.11 21.49
C GLN A 128 20.58 0.74 20.11
N LEU A 129 20.72 2.07 20.08
CA LEU A 129 21.08 2.86 18.90
C LEU A 129 22.46 3.48 19.11
N GLN A 130 23.39 3.23 18.19
CA GLN A 130 24.71 3.82 18.24
C GLN A 130 24.81 5.03 17.32
N HIS A 131 25.11 6.18 17.90
CA HIS A 131 25.28 7.46 17.21
C HIS A 131 24.16 7.77 16.20
N PRO A 132 22.86 7.64 16.63
CA PRO A 132 21.73 7.88 15.72
C PRO A 132 21.63 9.36 15.33
N ASP A 133 20.98 9.60 14.21
CA ASP A 133 20.42 10.92 13.90
C ASP A 133 19.25 11.18 14.83
N PHE A 134 19.03 12.42 15.22
CA PHE A 134 17.88 12.79 16.04
C PHE A 134 17.34 14.18 15.71
N VAL A 135 16.08 14.41 16.07
CA VAL A 135 15.42 15.70 16.07
C VAL A 135 14.55 15.80 17.32
N LEU A 136 14.60 16.95 18.00
CA LEU A 136 13.69 17.24 19.10
C LEU A 136 12.27 17.44 18.57
N LEU A 137 11.29 16.95 19.32
CA LEU A 137 9.86 17.12 19.03
C LEU A 137 9.21 18.16 19.97
N ASP A 138 9.97 18.67 20.93
CA ASP A 138 9.59 19.67 21.91
C ASP A 138 10.69 20.74 22.04
N GLY A 139 10.48 21.90 21.43
CA GLY A 139 11.41 23.06 21.49
C GLY A 139 12.18 23.32 20.20
N PRO A 140 13.19 24.23 20.25
CA PRO A 140 13.90 24.68 19.05
C PRO A 140 14.58 23.50 18.35
N THR A 141 14.21 23.31 17.10
CA THR A 141 14.43 22.05 16.37
C THR A 141 15.61 22.19 15.42
N GLU A 142 16.79 21.80 15.87
CA GLU A 142 17.88 21.46 14.96
C GLU A 142 17.92 19.94 14.75
N ALA A 143 17.74 19.50 13.51
CA ALA A 143 17.86 18.10 13.15
C ALA A 143 19.30 17.70 12.87
N THR A 144 19.62 16.43 13.10
CA THR A 144 20.93 15.86 12.75
C THR A 144 20.81 14.88 11.57
N GLY A 145 21.92 14.63 10.88
CA GLY A 145 22.02 13.62 9.82
C GLY A 145 20.96 13.73 8.73
N SER A 146 20.28 12.62 8.43
CA SER A 146 19.27 12.53 7.37
C SER A 146 18.02 13.36 7.66
N LEU A 147 17.72 13.64 8.92
CA LEU A 147 16.59 14.46 9.34
C LEU A 147 16.73 15.93 8.93
N ARG A 148 17.97 16.41 8.68
CA ARG A 148 18.20 17.75 8.13
C ARG A 148 17.53 18.00 6.79
N GLN A 149 17.18 16.94 6.06
CA GLN A 149 16.51 17.06 4.78
C GLN A 149 15.10 17.66 4.90
N LEU A 150 14.47 17.56 6.07
CA LEU A 150 13.19 18.23 6.34
C LEU A 150 13.31 19.75 6.32
N ALA A 151 14.43 20.31 6.79
CA ALA A 151 14.68 21.74 6.80
C ALA A 151 14.73 22.40 5.41
N HIS A 152 14.78 21.62 4.34
CA HIS A 152 14.66 22.14 2.98
C HIS A 152 13.22 22.51 2.59
N PHE A 153 12.24 22.08 3.36
CA PHE A 153 10.82 22.23 3.06
C PHE A 153 10.09 23.21 3.97
N GLY A 154 10.75 23.76 4.97
CA GLY A 154 10.18 24.72 5.91
C GLY A 154 10.78 24.62 7.30
N ASP A 155 10.14 25.29 8.24
CA ASP A 155 10.53 25.21 9.64
C ASP A 155 10.25 23.78 10.19
N LEU A 156 11.26 23.20 10.81
CA LEU A 156 11.15 21.87 11.41
C LEU A 156 10.12 21.80 12.55
N GLU A 157 9.98 22.89 13.30
CA GLU A 157 8.99 22.98 14.36
C GLU A 157 7.57 22.93 13.78
N GLU A 158 7.31 23.68 12.70
CA GLU A 158 6.02 23.65 12.00
C GLU A 158 5.73 22.26 11.40
N ILE A 159 6.73 21.63 10.79
CA ILE A 159 6.58 20.30 10.17
C ILE A 159 6.34 19.20 11.21
N LEU A 160 6.91 19.28 12.41
CA LEU A 160 6.95 18.19 13.38
C LEU A 160 6.10 18.43 14.64
N SER A 161 5.84 19.70 15.00
CA SER A 161 5.10 20.05 16.21
C SER A 161 3.66 19.53 16.19
N GLY A 162 3.21 19.03 17.33
CA GLY A 162 1.86 18.53 17.51
C GLY A 162 1.52 17.22 16.77
N ARG A 163 2.46 16.63 16.05
CA ARG A 163 2.23 15.33 15.36
C ARG A 163 2.42 14.17 16.31
N GLU A 164 1.38 13.40 16.49
CA GLU A 164 1.44 12.12 17.21
C GLU A 164 1.86 10.98 16.29
N TRP A 165 1.56 11.10 15.00
CA TRP A 165 1.82 10.12 13.97
C TRP A 165 2.75 10.68 12.89
N LEU A 166 3.88 10.01 12.66
CA LEU A 166 4.83 10.38 11.61
C LEU A 166 4.81 9.34 10.48
N PRO A 167 4.48 9.75 9.24
CA PRO A 167 4.42 8.84 8.11
C PRO A 167 5.81 8.38 7.67
N LEU A 168 5.98 7.10 7.41
CA LEU A 168 7.19 6.52 6.82
C LEU A 168 6.89 6.02 5.42
N TYR A 169 7.48 6.67 4.44
CA TYR A 169 7.33 6.34 3.02
C TYR A 169 8.36 5.29 2.58
N PRO A 170 8.06 4.49 1.54
CA PRO A 170 9.07 3.69 0.87
C PRO A 170 10.18 4.61 0.36
N ALA A 171 11.39 4.40 0.85
CA ALA A 171 12.54 5.26 0.57
C ALA A 171 13.56 4.51 -0.29
N THR A 172 14.40 5.27 -1.01
CA THR A 172 15.55 4.75 -1.73
C THR A 172 16.84 5.23 -1.07
N LYS A 173 17.97 4.72 -1.52
CA LYS A 173 19.29 5.21 -1.04
C LYS A 173 19.48 6.71 -1.31
N MET A 174 18.82 7.24 -2.35
CA MET A 174 19.01 8.64 -2.81
C MET A 174 17.90 9.58 -2.34
N VAL A 175 16.70 9.06 -2.03
CA VAL A 175 15.55 9.83 -1.56
C VAL A 175 15.06 9.21 -0.25
N SER A 176 15.28 9.92 0.85
CA SER A 176 14.87 9.47 2.17
C SER A 176 13.37 9.66 2.42
N THR A 177 12.82 8.93 3.38
CA THR A 177 11.45 9.13 3.85
C THR A 177 11.20 10.58 4.31
N TRP A 178 12.21 11.23 4.88
CA TRP A 178 12.13 12.61 5.35
C TRP A 178 12.02 13.62 4.21
N THR A 179 12.70 13.37 3.09
CA THR A 179 12.55 14.16 1.87
C THR A 179 11.14 14.05 1.32
N ILE A 180 10.58 12.84 1.29
CA ILE A 180 9.22 12.61 0.80
C ILE A 180 8.20 13.26 1.75
N MET A 181 8.36 13.09 3.06
CA MET A 181 7.49 13.67 4.08
C MET A 181 7.45 15.20 3.98
N GLY A 182 8.62 15.85 3.86
CA GLY A 182 8.69 17.30 3.69
C GLY A 182 8.05 17.78 2.38
N ALA A 183 8.30 17.06 1.28
CA ALA A 183 7.67 17.36 -0.02
C ALA A 183 6.14 17.26 0.04
N VAL A 184 5.62 16.20 0.66
CA VAL A 184 4.18 16.01 0.87
C VAL A 184 3.60 17.12 1.73
N HIS A 185 4.29 17.52 2.81
CA HIS A 185 3.85 18.60 3.66
C HIS A 185 3.63 19.90 2.87
N VAL A 186 4.60 20.32 2.07
CA VAL A 186 4.49 21.53 1.24
C VAL A 186 3.36 21.42 0.21
N VAL A 187 3.21 20.24 -0.43
CA VAL A 187 2.13 20.02 -1.40
C VAL A 187 0.77 20.12 -0.72
N LEU A 188 0.60 19.56 0.50
CA LEU A 188 -0.66 19.65 1.25
C LEU A 188 -1.03 21.07 1.67
N GLN A 189 -0.04 21.94 1.96
CA GLN A 189 -0.27 23.35 2.27
C GLN A 189 -0.90 24.12 1.08
N THR A 190 -0.53 23.74 -0.13
CA THR A 190 -0.99 24.39 -1.36
C THR A 190 -2.09 23.62 -2.09
N LEU A 191 -2.53 22.50 -1.53
CA LEU A 191 -3.52 21.62 -2.16
C LEU A 191 -4.91 22.26 -2.11
N PRO A 192 -5.56 22.50 -3.25
CA PRO A 192 -6.94 22.97 -3.27
C PRO A 192 -7.89 21.91 -2.67
N PRO A 193 -9.10 22.28 -2.26
CA PRO A 193 -10.08 21.31 -1.82
C PRO A 193 -10.34 20.25 -2.89
N ILE A 194 -10.34 18.98 -2.49
CA ILE A 194 -10.62 17.85 -3.37
C ILE A 194 -12.11 17.58 -3.32
N GLU A 195 -12.75 17.61 -4.49
CA GLU A 195 -14.17 17.33 -4.64
C GLU A 195 -14.43 15.80 -4.59
N GLU A 196 -15.65 15.44 -4.19
CA GLU A 196 -16.09 14.05 -4.21
C GLU A 196 -16.39 13.61 -5.65
N PRO A 197 -15.76 12.55 -6.16
CA PRO A 197 -15.91 12.15 -7.56
C PRO A 197 -17.30 11.67 -7.93
N LEU A 198 -18.10 11.26 -6.93
CA LEU A 198 -19.49 10.84 -7.11
C LEU A 198 -20.50 11.94 -6.73
N GLY A 199 -20.04 13.15 -6.38
CA GLY A 199 -20.89 14.23 -5.89
C GLY A 199 -21.40 14.04 -4.45
N PHE A 200 -21.05 12.97 -3.77
CA PHE A 200 -21.41 12.70 -2.38
C PHE A 200 -20.34 11.88 -1.65
N THR A 201 -20.24 12.06 -0.35
CA THR A 201 -19.40 11.21 0.49
C THR A 201 -20.10 9.88 0.79
N PRO A 202 -19.49 8.71 0.52
CA PRO A 202 -20.09 7.43 0.87
C PRO A 202 -20.36 7.30 2.37
N ILE A 203 -21.52 6.72 2.72
CA ILE A 203 -21.94 6.60 4.13
C ILE A 203 -20.92 5.81 4.94
N GLY A 204 -20.55 6.35 6.10
CA GLY A 204 -19.59 5.73 7.02
C GLY A 204 -18.11 5.90 6.64
N PHE A 205 -17.80 6.73 5.65
CA PHE A 205 -16.43 7.06 5.24
C PHE A 205 -16.13 8.55 5.43
N LEU A 206 -14.83 8.87 5.52
CA LEU A 206 -14.37 10.26 5.48
C LEU A 206 -14.61 10.89 4.09
N PRO A 207 -14.83 12.22 4.02
CA PRO A 207 -14.73 12.94 2.77
C PRO A 207 -13.36 12.73 2.12
N LEU A 208 -13.31 12.68 0.77
CA LEU A 208 -12.08 12.40 0.04
C LEU A 208 -10.97 13.41 0.36
N ASN A 209 -11.29 14.70 0.45
CA ASN A 209 -10.34 15.74 0.83
C ASN A 209 -9.73 15.48 2.22
N ALA A 210 -10.54 15.08 3.19
CA ALA A 210 -10.05 14.73 4.54
C ALA A 210 -9.18 13.47 4.51
N ALA A 211 -9.59 12.44 3.79
CA ALA A 211 -8.84 11.20 3.68
C ALA A 211 -7.48 11.40 2.99
N ALA A 212 -7.43 12.19 1.91
CA ALA A 212 -6.20 12.52 1.18
C ALA A 212 -5.18 13.28 2.05
N ARG A 213 -5.65 14.13 2.96
CA ARG A 213 -4.78 14.82 3.93
C ARG A 213 -4.37 13.91 5.08
N GLN A 214 -5.33 13.23 5.71
CA GLN A 214 -5.07 12.41 6.89
C GLN A 214 -4.26 11.14 6.63
N ILE A 215 -4.20 10.64 5.41
CA ILE A 215 -3.29 9.54 5.08
C ILE A 215 -1.82 9.96 5.19
N HIS A 216 -1.51 11.21 4.96
CA HIS A 216 -0.17 11.77 5.01
C HIS A 216 0.13 12.51 6.31
N GLU A 217 -0.87 13.16 6.90
CA GLU A 217 -0.79 13.90 8.15
C GLU A 217 -1.94 13.46 9.07
N PRO A 218 -1.83 12.27 9.70
CA PRO A 218 -2.88 11.75 10.56
C PRO A 218 -3.07 12.61 11.79
N GLY A 219 -4.33 12.82 12.18
CA GLY A 219 -4.67 13.38 13.48
C GLY A 219 -4.48 12.36 14.61
N PRO A 220 -4.89 12.70 15.86
CA PRO A 220 -4.68 11.85 17.04
C PRO A 220 -5.24 10.42 16.90
N LYS A 221 -6.33 10.24 16.15
CA LYS A 221 -6.93 8.91 15.90
C LYS A 221 -6.14 8.05 14.90
N GLY A 222 -5.06 8.60 14.33
CA GLY A 222 -4.22 7.92 13.35
C GLY A 222 -4.84 7.81 11.95
N PRO A 223 -4.19 7.06 11.04
CA PRO A 223 -4.54 7.00 9.62
C PRO A 223 -5.65 5.99 9.27
N GLY A 224 -6.25 5.32 10.26
CA GLY A 224 -7.16 4.19 10.04
C GLY A 224 -8.35 4.51 9.14
N GLU A 225 -9.06 5.60 9.43
CA GLU A 225 -10.24 6.02 8.68
C GLU A 225 -9.88 6.49 7.26
N ALA A 226 -8.78 7.23 7.11
CA ALA A 226 -8.28 7.65 5.81
C ALA A 226 -7.90 6.42 4.94
N ARG A 227 -7.19 5.45 5.53
CA ARG A 227 -6.84 4.20 4.84
C ARG A 227 -8.07 3.41 4.42
N ARG A 228 -9.11 3.36 5.26
CA ARG A 228 -10.38 2.69 4.94
C ARG A 228 -11.07 3.37 3.75
N ARG A 229 -11.11 4.71 3.71
CA ARG A 229 -11.68 5.45 2.58
C ARG A 229 -10.91 5.19 1.28
N LEU A 230 -9.59 5.25 1.30
CA LEU A 230 -8.78 5.05 0.10
C LEU A 230 -8.87 3.62 -0.45
N LYS A 231 -8.98 2.61 0.43
CA LYS A 231 -9.27 1.21 0.02
C LYS A 231 -10.65 1.08 -0.63
N TYR A 232 -11.65 1.78 -0.10
CA TYR A 232 -12.98 1.83 -0.73
C TYR A 232 -12.91 2.45 -2.13
N ASP A 233 -12.22 3.58 -2.29
CA ASP A 233 -12.04 4.24 -3.59
C ASP A 233 -11.34 3.33 -4.61
N GLU A 234 -10.33 2.57 -4.18
CA GLU A 234 -9.62 1.62 -5.04
C GLU A 234 -10.55 0.48 -5.49
N ALA A 235 -11.27 -0.13 -4.55
CA ALA A 235 -12.24 -1.18 -4.84
C ALA A 235 -13.36 -0.67 -5.76
N LEU A 236 -13.88 0.54 -5.50
CA LEU A 236 -14.91 1.18 -6.33
C LEU A 236 -14.40 1.46 -7.75
N SER A 237 -13.14 1.90 -7.90
CA SER A 237 -12.54 2.12 -9.22
C SER A 237 -12.52 0.86 -10.07
N VAL A 238 -12.15 -0.28 -9.47
CA VAL A 238 -12.17 -1.59 -10.13
C VAL A 238 -13.60 -2.02 -10.45
N ALA A 239 -14.52 -1.88 -9.48
CA ALA A 239 -15.92 -2.25 -9.67
C ALA A 239 -16.60 -1.42 -10.78
N LEU A 240 -16.32 -0.11 -10.86
CA LEU A 240 -16.82 0.76 -11.92
C LEU A 240 -16.24 0.38 -13.28
N ALA A 241 -14.94 0.11 -13.38
CA ALA A 241 -14.34 -0.34 -14.64
C ALA A 241 -14.94 -1.66 -15.13
N MET A 242 -15.21 -2.60 -14.22
CA MET A 242 -15.89 -3.86 -14.53
C MET A 242 -17.36 -3.62 -14.90
N GLY A 243 -18.05 -2.71 -14.19
CA GLY A 243 -19.43 -2.34 -14.48
C GLY A 243 -19.61 -1.70 -15.87
N ILE A 244 -18.70 -0.78 -16.24
CA ILE A 244 -18.68 -0.16 -17.58
C ILE A 244 -18.48 -1.23 -18.65
N ARG A 245 -17.52 -2.12 -18.48
CA ARG A 245 -17.28 -3.24 -19.41
C ARG A 245 -18.53 -4.14 -19.55
N ARG A 246 -19.17 -4.46 -18.42
CA ARG A 246 -20.40 -5.27 -18.43
C ARG A 246 -21.55 -4.55 -19.16
N ALA A 247 -21.71 -3.24 -18.93
CA ALA A 247 -22.71 -2.44 -19.63
C ALA A 247 -22.42 -2.38 -21.13
N ASP A 248 -21.15 -2.22 -21.53
CA ASP A 248 -20.74 -2.23 -22.93
C ASP A 248 -21.01 -3.60 -23.60
N HIS A 249 -20.66 -4.69 -22.92
CA HIS A 249 -21.00 -6.05 -23.39
C HIS A 249 -22.51 -6.27 -23.55
N ALA A 250 -23.33 -5.68 -22.70
CA ALA A 250 -24.78 -5.80 -22.79
C ALA A 250 -25.39 -5.15 -24.06
N HIS A 251 -24.66 -4.25 -24.72
CA HIS A 251 -25.06 -3.68 -26.02
C HIS A 251 -24.73 -4.58 -27.22
N HIS A 252 -23.91 -5.62 -27.03
CA HIS A 252 -23.57 -6.56 -28.07
C HIS A 252 -24.68 -7.63 -28.18
N THR A 253 -25.00 -8.02 -29.39
CA THR A 253 -25.96 -9.09 -29.65
C THR A 253 -25.24 -10.37 -30.09
N ALA A 254 -25.75 -11.51 -29.68
CA ALA A 254 -25.29 -12.83 -30.10
C ALA A 254 -26.47 -13.69 -30.52
N PRO A 255 -26.26 -14.69 -31.39
CA PRO A 255 -27.32 -15.66 -31.67
C PRO A 255 -27.72 -16.38 -30.40
N ALA A 256 -29.01 -16.47 -30.13
CA ALA A 256 -29.55 -17.32 -29.07
C ALA A 256 -29.38 -18.80 -29.47
N LEU A 257 -28.76 -19.59 -28.62
CA LEU A 257 -28.47 -21.00 -28.86
C LEU A 257 -29.16 -21.84 -27.77
N PRO A 258 -30.49 -22.03 -27.86
CA PRO A 258 -31.26 -22.74 -26.85
C PRO A 258 -30.90 -24.23 -26.79
N ARG A 259 -31.13 -24.83 -25.63
CA ARG A 259 -30.98 -26.28 -25.46
C ARG A 259 -32.15 -26.99 -26.18
N HIS A 260 -31.79 -28.09 -26.86
CA HIS A 260 -32.76 -28.97 -27.53
C HIS A 260 -32.79 -30.34 -26.88
N GLU A 261 -34.01 -30.93 -26.76
CA GLU A 261 -34.13 -32.33 -26.32
C GLU A 261 -33.68 -33.29 -27.42
N GLY A 262 -33.02 -34.37 -27.02
CA GLY A 262 -32.49 -35.38 -27.93
C GLY A 262 -31.24 -34.99 -28.72
N SER A 263 -30.60 -33.90 -28.31
CA SER A 263 -29.40 -33.31 -28.88
C SER A 263 -28.12 -34.10 -28.63
N TYR A 264 -27.02 -33.70 -29.27
CA TYR A 264 -25.67 -34.27 -28.96
C TYR A 264 -25.31 -34.03 -27.50
N GLN A 265 -25.71 -32.92 -26.92
CA GLN A 265 -25.53 -32.62 -25.50
C GLN A 265 -26.22 -33.67 -24.62
N ASP A 266 -27.48 -34.01 -24.93
CA ASP A 266 -28.21 -35.06 -24.20
C ASP A 266 -27.65 -36.46 -24.43
N MET A 267 -27.15 -36.78 -25.62
CA MET A 267 -26.48 -38.02 -25.93
C MET A 267 -25.18 -38.17 -25.10
N LEU A 268 -24.39 -37.11 -25.02
CA LEU A 268 -23.18 -37.14 -24.17
C LEU A 268 -23.56 -37.38 -22.71
N LEU A 269 -24.48 -36.60 -22.16
CA LEU A 269 -24.91 -36.70 -20.76
C LEU A 269 -25.44 -38.10 -20.38
N ARG A 270 -26.12 -38.81 -21.29
CA ARG A 270 -26.61 -40.19 -21.08
C ARG A 270 -25.51 -41.20 -21.14
N ASN A 271 -24.44 -40.95 -21.91
CA ASN A 271 -23.34 -41.92 -22.13
C ASN A 271 -22.11 -41.67 -21.24
N LEU A 272 -22.13 -40.64 -20.38
CA LEU A 272 -21.05 -40.41 -19.43
C LEU A 272 -20.92 -41.61 -18.47
N PRO A 273 -19.70 -42.13 -18.22
CA PRO A 273 -19.45 -43.25 -17.29
C PRO A 273 -19.63 -42.87 -15.81
N TYR A 274 -19.98 -41.61 -15.54
CA TYR A 274 -20.22 -41.04 -14.21
C TYR A 274 -21.36 -40.04 -14.25
N ARG A 275 -21.86 -39.65 -13.07
CA ARG A 275 -22.83 -38.57 -12.94
C ARG A 275 -22.11 -37.27 -12.68
N LEU A 276 -22.64 -36.16 -13.22
CA LEU A 276 -22.16 -34.83 -12.88
C LEU A 276 -22.41 -34.56 -11.40
N THR A 277 -21.50 -33.82 -10.78
CA THR A 277 -21.70 -33.32 -9.42
C THR A 277 -22.80 -32.23 -9.39
N ALA A 278 -23.36 -31.95 -8.23
CA ALA A 278 -24.35 -30.90 -8.06
C ALA A 278 -23.83 -29.55 -8.56
N GLY A 279 -22.60 -29.17 -8.20
CA GLY A 279 -21.97 -27.92 -8.66
C GLY A 279 -21.74 -27.87 -10.17
N GLN A 280 -21.34 -28.99 -10.82
CA GLN A 280 -21.22 -29.06 -12.28
C GLN A 280 -22.59 -28.88 -12.96
N SER A 281 -23.64 -29.50 -12.41
CA SER A 281 -24.99 -29.37 -12.95
C SER A 281 -25.55 -27.96 -12.81
N GLU A 282 -25.30 -27.30 -11.67
CA GLU A 282 -25.69 -25.90 -11.41
C GLU A 282 -25.01 -24.96 -12.41
N VAL A 283 -23.68 -25.05 -12.53
CA VAL A 283 -22.89 -24.21 -13.45
C VAL A 283 -23.32 -24.44 -14.91
N LEU A 284 -23.59 -25.68 -15.31
CA LEU A 284 -24.09 -25.97 -16.66
C LEU A 284 -25.47 -25.37 -16.92
N SER A 285 -26.35 -25.36 -15.92
CA SER A 285 -27.66 -24.69 -16.04
C SER A 285 -27.49 -23.18 -16.25
N GLU A 286 -26.58 -22.54 -15.51
CA GLU A 286 -26.25 -21.12 -15.68
C GLU A 286 -25.66 -20.83 -17.06
N ILE A 287 -24.67 -21.62 -17.50
CA ILE A 287 -24.05 -21.49 -18.82
C ILE A 287 -25.09 -21.66 -19.92
N SER A 288 -25.95 -22.67 -19.79
CA SER A 288 -27.01 -22.95 -20.77
C SER A 288 -27.98 -21.78 -20.86
N ALA A 289 -28.37 -21.16 -19.75
CA ALA A 289 -29.20 -19.98 -19.74
C ALA A 289 -28.50 -18.77 -20.41
N ASP A 290 -27.22 -18.54 -20.12
CA ASP A 290 -26.45 -17.45 -20.73
C ASP A 290 -26.34 -17.63 -22.26
N ILE A 291 -25.99 -18.85 -22.75
CA ILE A 291 -25.86 -19.15 -24.19
C ILE A 291 -27.21 -19.08 -24.92
N SER A 292 -28.27 -19.35 -24.21
CA SER A 292 -29.65 -19.25 -24.78
C SER A 292 -30.16 -17.80 -24.89
N ALA A 293 -29.46 -16.85 -24.27
CA ALA A 293 -29.79 -15.44 -24.35
C ALA A 293 -29.31 -14.82 -25.68
N SER A 294 -29.88 -13.67 -26.06
CA SER A 294 -29.43 -12.89 -27.21
C SER A 294 -28.21 -12.01 -26.97
N GLN A 295 -27.51 -12.20 -25.86
CA GLN A 295 -26.30 -11.48 -25.49
C GLN A 295 -25.10 -12.44 -25.45
N PRO A 296 -23.89 -11.97 -25.82
CA PRO A 296 -22.71 -12.83 -25.76
C PRO A 296 -22.35 -13.17 -24.30
N MET A 297 -22.13 -14.46 -24.03
CA MET A 297 -21.66 -14.92 -22.74
C MET A 297 -20.16 -14.63 -22.59
N SER A 298 -19.76 -14.06 -21.44
CA SER A 298 -18.37 -13.98 -21.01
C SER A 298 -18.29 -14.47 -19.56
N ARG A 299 -17.91 -15.74 -19.37
CA ARG A 299 -17.93 -16.41 -18.06
C ARG A 299 -16.58 -17.05 -17.72
N LEU A 300 -16.11 -16.83 -16.50
CA LEU A 300 -14.96 -17.50 -15.95
C LEU A 300 -15.40 -18.71 -15.12
N LEU A 301 -15.02 -19.91 -15.56
CA LEU A 301 -15.23 -21.14 -14.80
C LEU A 301 -14.01 -21.42 -13.91
N GLN A 302 -14.18 -21.29 -12.60
CA GLN A 302 -13.15 -21.53 -11.61
C GLN A 302 -13.40 -22.86 -10.87
N GLY A 303 -12.32 -23.58 -10.60
CA GLY A 303 -12.36 -24.84 -9.85
C GLY A 303 -10.96 -25.43 -9.70
N GLU A 304 -10.79 -26.38 -8.79
CA GLU A 304 -9.52 -27.09 -8.57
C GLU A 304 -9.11 -27.95 -9.76
N VAL A 305 -7.84 -28.38 -9.78
CA VAL A 305 -7.35 -29.34 -10.77
C VAL A 305 -8.11 -30.67 -10.59
N GLY A 306 -8.64 -31.22 -11.68
CA GLY A 306 -9.45 -32.44 -11.62
C GLY A 306 -10.94 -32.23 -11.31
N SER A 307 -11.42 -30.99 -11.10
CA SER A 307 -12.85 -30.70 -10.83
C SER A 307 -13.77 -30.91 -12.05
N GLY A 308 -13.24 -31.29 -13.21
CA GLY A 308 -14.03 -31.57 -14.41
C GLY A 308 -14.42 -30.33 -15.21
N LYS A 309 -13.65 -29.22 -15.16
CA LYS A 309 -13.91 -28.02 -15.96
C LYS A 309 -14.01 -28.28 -17.46
N THR A 310 -13.21 -29.23 -17.97
CA THR A 310 -13.18 -29.58 -19.38
C THR A 310 -14.50 -30.21 -19.84
N ILE A 311 -15.10 -31.10 -19.02
CA ILE A 311 -16.40 -31.71 -19.40
C ILE A 311 -17.53 -30.67 -19.40
N VAL A 312 -17.49 -29.70 -18.47
CA VAL A 312 -18.45 -28.57 -18.46
C VAL A 312 -18.32 -27.74 -19.74
N ALA A 313 -17.08 -27.42 -20.16
CA ALA A 313 -16.82 -26.69 -21.39
C ALA A 313 -17.30 -27.49 -22.63
N LEU A 314 -17.03 -28.78 -22.67
CA LEU A 314 -17.46 -29.65 -23.79
C LEU A 314 -18.98 -29.74 -23.91
N ILE A 315 -19.69 -29.89 -22.80
CA ILE A 315 -21.16 -29.90 -22.79
C ILE A 315 -21.72 -28.56 -23.28
N ALA A 316 -21.14 -27.44 -22.89
CA ALA A 316 -21.52 -26.10 -23.37
C ALA A 316 -21.26 -25.94 -24.88
N MET A 317 -20.14 -26.46 -25.38
CA MET A 317 -19.82 -26.44 -26.82
C MET A 317 -20.83 -27.28 -27.63
N LEU A 318 -21.26 -28.42 -27.10
CA LEU A 318 -22.26 -29.25 -27.77
C LEU A 318 -23.61 -28.52 -27.91
N GLN A 319 -24.04 -27.72 -26.92
CA GLN A 319 -25.24 -26.89 -27.06
C GLN A 319 -25.11 -25.90 -28.24
N ALA A 320 -23.92 -25.31 -28.42
CA ALA A 320 -23.67 -24.43 -29.55
C ALA A 320 -23.69 -25.20 -30.90
N ILE A 321 -23.09 -26.38 -30.94
CA ILE A 321 -23.07 -27.27 -32.13
C ILE A 321 -24.48 -27.73 -32.48
N ASP A 322 -25.31 -28.08 -31.49
CA ASP A 322 -26.71 -28.47 -31.69
C ASP A 322 -27.57 -27.37 -32.37
N ASN A 323 -27.11 -26.11 -32.27
CA ASN A 323 -27.71 -24.96 -32.96
C ASN A 323 -27.01 -24.58 -34.27
N GLY A 324 -26.11 -25.46 -34.78
CA GLY A 324 -25.41 -25.22 -36.05
C GLY A 324 -24.21 -24.26 -35.95
N ALA A 325 -23.77 -23.88 -34.74
CA ALA A 325 -22.64 -23.04 -34.54
C ALA A 325 -21.33 -23.85 -34.51
N GLN A 326 -20.19 -23.18 -34.74
CA GLN A 326 -18.86 -23.75 -34.63
C GLN A 326 -18.22 -23.37 -33.28
N CYS A 327 -17.42 -24.28 -32.74
CA CYS A 327 -16.71 -24.05 -31.48
C CYS A 327 -15.20 -24.17 -31.66
N ALA A 328 -14.46 -23.41 -30.89
CA ALA A 328 -13.01 -23.48 -30.79
C ALA A 328 -12.57 -23.56 -29.33
N LEU A 329 -11.68 -24.51 -29.04
CA LEU A 329 -11.05 -24.64 -27.73
C LEU A 329 -9.57 -24.25 -27.83
N LEU A 330 -9.17 -23.24 -27.06
CA LEU A 330 -7.79 -22.79 -26.98
C LEU A 330 -7.12 -23.36 -25.73
N ALA A 331 -5.90 -23.85 -25.87
CA ALA A 331 -5.10 -24.30 -24.75
C ALA A 331 -3.69 -23.67 -24.80
N PRO A 332 -3.01 -23.47 -23.66
CA PRO A 332 -1.74 -22.76 -23.59
C PRO A 332 -0.55 -23.53 -24.15
N THR A 333 -0.66 -24.83 -24.32
CA THR A 333 0.43 -25.70 -24.84
C THR A 333 -0.11 -26.72 -25.82
N GLU A 334 0.73 -27.13 -26.80
CA GLU A 334 0.43 -28.19 -27.78
C GLU A 334 0.06 -29.49 -27.11
N VAL A 335 0.74 -29.86 -26.01
CA VAL A 335 0.44 -31.08 -25.25
C VAL A 335 -0.98 -31.11 -24.74
N LEU A 336 -1.47 -29.97 -24.18
CA LEU A 336 -2.86 -29.83 -23.70
C LEU A 336 -3.86 -29.88 -24.85
N VAL A 337 -3.55 -29.25 -26.00
CA VAL A 337 -4.42 -29.33 -27.20
C VAL A 337 -4.56 -30.79 -27.63
N MET A 338 -3.44 -31.54 -27.75
CA MET A 338 -3.48 -32.96 -28.10
C MET A 338 -4.19 -33.81 -27.06
N GLN A 339 -4.08 -33.51 -25.79
CA GLN A 339 -4.81 -34.18 -24.72
C GLN A 339 -6.33 -33.94 -24.87
N HIS A 340 -6.77 -32.72 -25.06
CA HIS A 340 -8.19 -32.40 -25.24
C HIS A 340 -8.77 -32.97 -26.54
N ALA A 341 -7.98 -33.08 -27.60
CA ALA A 341 -8.42 -33.68 -28.86
C ALA A 341 -8.63 -35.21 -28.77
N ARG A 342 -7.99 -35.88 -27.80
CA ARG A 342 -8.12 -37.32 -27.60
C ARG A 342 -9.13 -37.70 -26.52
N SER A 343 -9.52 -36.79 -25.66
CA SER A 343 -10.49 -36.99 -24.59
C SER A 343 -11.93 -36.90 -25.10
#